data_40aa9ecb2c6df6a924f66b920794a720
#
_entry.id   40aa9ecb2c6df6a924f66b920794a720
#
_cell.length_a   1.000
_cell.length_b   1.000
_cell.length_c   1.000
_cell.angle_alpha   90.00
_cell.angle_beta   90.00
_cell.angle_gamma   90.00
#
_symmetry.space_group_name_H-M   'P 1'
#
loop_
_entity.id
_entity.type
_entity.pdbx_description
1 polymer ?
#
loop_
_entity_poly.entity_id
_entity_poly.type
_entity_poly.pdbx_seq_one_letter_code
_entity_poly.pdbx_strand_id
1 'polypeptide(L)'
;MKKEIIRKTNEKLQKVITDDFIEVESIDRYIKLKGKDAASEGQALGIAYCFLGTLFEDADLEFPFVIDSPTGKMDFDKRKAVADIIPEVFSQMIAFVQSAEVEHFANKFYDRSDTQFLTIIASPQGDDVEVYEGMDFFDSYQRDNKGDGQNAF
;
A
#
# COMPACT_ATOMS: atom_id res chain seq x y z
N MET A 1 -22.83 -14.49 -1.08
CA MET A 1 -21.53 -14.05 -1.66
C MET A 1 -21.41 -12.53 -1.75
N LYS A 2 -22.05 -11.76 -2.69
CA LYS A 2 -21.88 -10.29 -2.80
C LYS A 2 -22.10 -9.53 -1.48
N LYS A 3 -23.14 -9.80 -0.72
CA LYS A 3 -23.42 -9.13 0.56
C LYS A 3 -22.34 -9.38 1.61
N GLU A 4 -21.75 -10.55 1.62
CA GLU A 4 -20.67 -10.90 2.53
C GLU A 4 -19.37 -10.17 2.18
N ILE A 5 -19.04 -10.09 0.89
CA ILE A 5 -17.89 -9.30 0.41
C ILE A 5 -18.05 -7.82 0.80
N ILE A 6 -19.23 -7.23 0.60
CA ILE A 6 -19.50 -5.85 1.00
C ILE A 6 -19.33 -5.67 2.51
N ARG A 7 -19.88 -6.56 3.34
CA ARG A 7 -19.77 -6.50 4.79
C ARG A 7 -18.30 -6.54 5.23
N LYS A 8 -17.54 -7.55 4.80
CA LYS A 8 -16.12 -7.70 5.15
C LYS A 8 -15.25 -6.52 4.64
N THR A 9 -15.53 -6.03 3.42
CA THR A 9 -14.85 -4.84 2.89
C THR A 9 -15.11 -3.62 3.78
N ASN A 10 -16.35 -3.39 4.19
CA ASN A 10 -16.70 -2.28 5.05
C ASN A 10 -16.08 -2.39 6.45
N GLU A 11 -15.98 -3.58 7.02
CA GLU A 11 -15.29 -3.80 8.30
C GLU A 11 -13.80 -3.45 8.23
N LYS A 12 -13.13 -3.75 7.11
CA LYS A 12 -11.73 -3.34 6.88
C LYS A 12 -11.63 -1.84 6.63
N LEU A 13 -12.55 -1.26 5.85
CA LEU A 13 -12.56 0.19 5.57
C LEU A 13 -12.65 1.05 6.83
N GLN A 14 -13.43 0.64 7.82
CA GLN A 14 -13.55 1.36 9.09
C GLN A 14 -12.24 1.42 9.88
N LYS A 15 -11.31 0.49 9.65
CA LYS A 15 -9.97 0.49 10.25
C LYS A 15 -8.98 1.38 9.50
N VAL A 16 -9.15 1.52 8.17
CA VAL A 16 -8.23 2.27 7.29
C VAL A 16 -8.62 3.74 7.17
N ILE A 17 -9.92 4.02 7.09
CA ILE A 17 -10.45 5.37 6.90
C ILE A 17 -11.25 5.74 8.12
N THR A 18 -10.58 6.40 9.07
CA THR A 18 -11.16 6.74 10.37
C THR A 18 -11.68 8.18 10.46
N ASP A 19 -11.24 9.05 9.56
CA ASP A 19 -11.53 10.49 9.52
C ASP A 19 -12.76 10.85 8.67
N ASP A 20 -13.26 9.91 7.88
CA ASP A 20 -14.42 10.11 7.03
C ASP A 20 -15.23 8.82 6.93
N PHE A 21 -16.55 8.94 7.01
CA PHE A 21 -17.42 7.77 6.89
C PHE A 21 -17.54 7.36 5.42
N ILE A 22 -16.92 6.22 5.08
CA ILE A 22 -17.03 5.60 3.76
C ILE A 22 -17.58 4.20 3.91
N GLU A 23 -18.64 3.91 3.18
CA GLU A 23 -19.29 2.61 3.15
C GLU A 23 -19.58 2.21 1.70
N VAL A 24 -19.19 1.01 1.33
CA VAL A 24 -19.57 0.39 0.06
C VAL A 24 -21.05 -0.04 0.17
N GLU A 25 -21.88 0.54 -0.70
CA GLU A 25 -23.32 0.22 -0.78
C GLU A 25 -23.57 -1.00 -1.67
N SER A 26 -22.93 -1.03 -2.82
CA SER A 26 -23.10 -2.11 -3.78
C SER A 26 -21.86 -2.31 -4.66
N ILE A 27 -21.73 -3.53 -5.20
CA ILE A 27 -20.67 -3.93 -6.13
C ILE A 27 -21.35 -4.59 -7.33
N ASP A 28 -21.31 -3.90 -8.48
CA ASP A 28 -21.82 -4.42 -9.75
C ASP A 28 -20.73 -4.27 -10.82
N ARG A 29 -20.84 -3.32 -11.76
CA ARG A 29 -19.78 -2.99 -12.72
C ARG A 29 -18.71 -2.10 -12.10
N TYR A 30 -19.05 -1.43 -11.01
CA TYR A 30 -18.20 -0.56 -10.22
C TYR A 30 -18.63 -0.63 -8.75
N ILE A 31 -17.76 -0.16 -7.87
CA ILE A 31 -18.06 -0.04 -6.44
C ILE A 31 -18.84 1.27 -6.24
N LYS A 32 -20.05 1.17 -5.71
CA LYS A 32 -20.88 2.31 -5.36
C LYS A 32 -20.78 2.60 -3.87
N LEU A 33 -20.59 3.85 -3.52
CA LEU A 33 -20.47 4.33 -2.14
C LEU A 33 -21.84 4.83 -1.65
N LYS A 34 -22.08 4.64 -0.37
CA LYS A 34 -23.31 5.10 0.29
C LYS A 34 -23.25 6.59 0.56
N GLY A 35 -24.16 7.35 -0.05
CA GLY A 35 -24.26 8.79 0.18
C GLY A 35 -23.11 9.63 -0.41
N LYS A 36 -22.28 9.05 -1.28
CA LYS A 36 -21.21 9.75 -1.98
C LYS A 36 -21.16 9.36 -3.45
N ASP A 37 -20.94 10.35 -4.32
CA ASP A 37 -20.83 10.13 -5.77
C ASP A 37 -19.38 9.74 -6.16
N ALA A 38 -18.39 10.18 -5.39
CA ALA A 38 -16.98 9.88 -5.64
C ALA A 38 -16.16 9.80 -4.35
N ALA A 39 -15.09 9.02 -4.39
CA ALA A 39 -14.04 8.99 -3.38
C ALA A 39 -12.85 9.87 -3.80
N SER A 40 -12.10 10.41 -2.84
CA SER A 40 -10.78 10.96 -3.13
C SER A 40 -9.82 9.86 -3.60
N GLU A 41 -8.70 10.21 -4.25
CA GLU A 41 -7.74 9.21 -4.73
C GLU A 41 -7.23 8.31 -3.61
N GLY A 42 -6.89 8.88 -2.45
CA GLY A 42 -6.46 8.10 -1.28
C GLY A 42 -7.55 7.20 -0.72
N GLN A 43 -8.80 7.68 -0.70
CA GLN A 43 -9.96 6.87 -0.31
C GLN A 43 -10.21 5.72 -1.30
N ALA A 44 -10.13 6.00 -2.61
CA ALA A 44 -10.29 4.99 -3.65
C ALA A 44 -9.25 3.87 -3.52
N LEU A 45 -8.01 4.23 -3.19
CA LEU A 45 -6.93 3.27 -2.96
C LEU A 45 -7.19 2.42 -1.70
N GLY A 46 -7.61 3.04 -0.60
CA GLY A 46 -8.02 2.33 0.62
C GLY A 46 -9.19 1.36 0.38
N ILE A 47 -10.20 1.79 -0.40
CA ILE A 47 -11.32 0.93 -0.80
C ILE A 47 -10.81 -0.28 -1.62
N ALA A 48 -9.89 -0.03 -2.57
CA ALA A 48 -9.32 -1.09 -3.40
C ALA A 48 -8.56 -2.13 -2.55
N TYR A 49 -7.74 -1.72 -1.58
CA TYR A 49 -7.05 -2.65 -0.68
C TYR A 49 -8.01 -3.48 0.16
N CYS A 50 -8.98 -2.84 0.79
CA CYS A 50 -9.97 -3.54 1.60
C CYS A 50 -10.81 -4.52 0.79
N PHE A 51 -11.18 -4.14 -0.43
CA PHE A 51 -11.92 -5.01 -1.35
C PHE A 51 -11.08 -6.19 -1.84
N LEU A 52 -9.87 -5.93 -2.34
CA LEU A 52 -8.95 -6.98 -2.79
C LEU A 52 -8.59 -7.92 -1.65
N GLY A 53 -8.23 -7.39 -0.47
CA GLY A 53 -7.95 -8.21 0.70
C GLY A 53 -9.13 -9.09 1.11
N THR A 54 -10.36 -8.62 0.94
CA THR A 54 -11.55 -9.45 1.17
C THR A 54 -11.68 -10.58 0.15
N LEU A 55 -11.36 -10.32 -1.12
CA LEU A 55 -11.38 -11.35 -2.16
C LEU A 55 -10.27 -12.39 -1.95
N PHE A 56 -9.08 -11.96 -1.55
CA PHE A 56 -7.95 -12.87 -1.29
C PHE A 56 -8.19 -13.74 -0.05
N GLU A 57 -8.80 -13.18 1.01
CA GLU A 57 -9.14 -13.93 2.22
C GLU A 57 -10.08 -15.10 1.95
N ASP A 58 -11.02 -14.94 1.03
CA ASP A 58 -12.00 -15.98 0.66
C ASP A 58 -11.49 -16.92 -0.47
N ALA A 59 -10.34 -16.62 -1.04
CA ALA A 59 -9.73 -17.44 -2.08
C ALA A 59 -8.75 -18.44 -1.44
N ASP A 60 -8.90 -19.74 -1.75
CA ASP A 60 -7.90 -20.79 -1.40
C ASP A 60 -6.58 -20.64 -2.22
N LEU A 61 -6.27 -19.43 -2.68
CA LEU A 61 -5.14 -19.13 -3.56
C LEU A 61 -4.21 -18.13 -2.86
N GLU A 62 -2.98 -18.56 -2.60
CA GLU A 62 -1.91 -17.73 -2.08
C GLU A 62 -1.09 -17.15 -3.24
N PHE A 63 -1.46 -15.94 -3.69
CA PHE A 63 -0.66 -15.18 -4.65
C PHE A 63 0.06 -14.03 -3.95
N PRO A 64 1.31 -13.70 -4.36
CA PRO A 64 1.94 -12.48 -3.91
C PRO A 64 1.14 -11.27 -4.43
N PHE A 65 0.82 -10.35 -3.54
CA PHE A 65 0.25 -9.07 -3.91
C PHE A 65 1.39 -8.12 -4.28
N VAL A 66 1.51 -7.81 -5.57
CA VAL A 66 2.56 -6.92 -6.10
C VAL A 66 1.97 -5.53 -6.30
N ILE A 67 2.61 -4.52 -5.74
CA ILE A 67 2.12 -3.15 -5.80
C ILE A 67 3.27 -2.15 -5.99
N ASP A 68 3.01 -1.15 -6.83
CA ASP A 68 3.87 0.02 -7.02
C ASP A 68 3.26 1.23 -6.31
N SER A 69 4.07 1.92 -5.52
CA SER A 69 3.69 3.11 -4.75
C SER A 69 2.42 2.89 -3.91
N PRO A 70 2.47 2.00 -2.91
CA PRO A 70 1.29 1.54 -2.14
C PRO A 70 0.52 2.68 -1.47
N THR A 71 1.17 3.79 -1.17
CA THR A 71 0.56 4.90 -0.42
C THR A 71 0.85 6.27 -1.03
N GLY A 72 1.38 6.35 -2.24
CA GLY A 72 1.85 7.58 -2.87
C GLY A 72 0.84 8.74 -2.91
N LYS A 73 -0.46 8.43 -2.94
CA LYS A 73 -1.58 9.41 -2.99
C LYS A 73 -2.34 9.56 -1.67
N MET A 74 -1.80 9.01 -0.57
CA MET A 74 -2.43 9.06 0.74
C MET A 74 -1.76 10.08 1.65
N ASP A 75 -2.53 10.68 2.56
CA ASP A 75 -1.99 11.40 3.71
C ASP A 75 -1.30 10.46 4.71
N PHE A 76 -0.54 11.02 5.64
CA PHE A 76 0.32 10.26 6.56
C PHE A 76 -0.45 9.28 7.45
N ASP A 77 -1.62 9.66 7.94
CA ASP A 77 -2.41 8.80 8.83
C ASP A 77 -2.96 7.59 8.07
N LYS A 78 -3.40 7.80 6.82
CA LYS A 78 -3.86 6.70 5.96
C LYS A 78 -2.73 5.79 5.51
N ARG A 79 -1.51 6.31 5.27
CA ARG A 79 -0.32 5.49 4.98
C ARG A 79 -0.03 4.51 6.09
N LYS A 80 -0.07 4.99 7.34
CA LYS A 80 0.11 4.16 8.52
C LYS A 80 -0.97 3.09 8.63
N ALA A 81 -2.23 3.47 8.49
CA ALA A 81 -3.35 2.53 8.56
C ALA A 81 -3.27 1.44 7.47
N VAL A 82 -2.83 1.80 6.26
CA VAL A 82 -2.58 0.83 5.18
C VAL A 82 -1.42 -0.10 5.51
N ALA A 83 -0.31 0.42 6.05
CA ALA A 83 0.82 -0.40 6.48
C ALA A 83 0.44 -1.41 7.57
N ASP A 84 -0.45 -1.03 8.47
CA ASP A 84 -0.93 -1.90 9.55
C ASP A 84 -1.87 -3.00 9.03
N ILE A 85 -2.71 -2.71 8.01
CA ILE A 85 -3.71 -3.67 7.52
C ILE A 85 -3.20 -4.62 6.43
N ILE A 86 -2.24 -4.20 5.61
CA ILE A 86 -1.73 -5.02 4.50
C ILE A 86 -1.25 -6.41 4.96
N PRO A 87 -0.46 -6.54 6.03
CA PRO A 87 -0.02 -7.85 6.50
C PRO A 87 -1.15 -8.74 7.06
N GLU A 88 -2.29 -8.14 7.42
CA GLU A 88 -3.46 -8.89 7.89
C GLU A 88 -4.29 -9.47 6.75
N VAL A 89 -4.19 -8.87 5.55
CA VAL A 89 -5.06 -9.22 4.43
C VAL A 89 -4.36 -9.95 3.29
N PHE A 90 -3.02 -9.89 3.22
CA PHE A 90 -2.24 -10.56 2.19
C PHE A 90 -1.18 -11.46 2.86
N SER A 91 -1.12 -12.72 2.45
CA SER A 91 -0.11 -13.69 2.94
C SER A 91 1.30 -13.35 2.47
N GLN A 92 1.42 -12.73 1.30
CA GLN A 92 2.68 -12.23 0.74
C GLN A 92 2.44 -10.93 0.00
N MET A 93 3.31 -9.94 0.22
CA MET A 93 3.30 -8.66 -0.49
C MET A 93 4.69 -8.32 -1.03
N ILE A 94 4.74 -7.79 -2.24
CA ILE A 94 5.93 -7.16 -2.83
C ILE A 94 5.56 -5.71 -3.12
N ALA A 95 6.19 -4.76 -2.42
CA ALA A 95 5.92 -3.34 -2.59
C ALA A 95 7.14 -2.64 -3.19
N PHE A 96 6.95 -1.93 -4.30
CA PHE A 96 7.91 -0.96 -4.81
C PHE A 96 7.57 0.40 -4.18
N VAL A 97 8.45 0.91 -3.34
CA VAL A 97 8.23 2.13 -2.58
C VAL A 97 9.11 3.27 -3.06
N GLN A 98 8.54 4.47 -3.09
CA GLN A 98 9.28 5.70 -3.37
C GLN A 98 9.80 6.31 -2.06
N SER A 99 10.79 7.20 -2.16
CA SER A 99 11.39 7.87 -0.99
C SER A 99 10.37 8.56 -0.08
N ALA A 100 9.28 9.10 -0.66
CA ALA A 100 8.20 9.73 0.09
C ALA A 100 7.34 8.75 0.91
N GLU A 101 7.42 7.45 0.62
CA GLU A 101 6.64 6.41 1.30
C GLU A 101 7.43 5.68 2.38
N VAL A 102 8.74 5.91 2.46
CA VAL A 102 9.59 5.27 3.48
C VAL A 102 9.17 5.68 4.88
N GLU A 103 8.92 6.98 5.07
CA GLU A 103 8.42 7.51 6.30
C GLU A 103 6.99 7.12 6.56
N HIS A 104 6.32 6.70 7.27
CA HIS A 104 4.90 6.36 7.50
C HIS A 104 4.37 5.07 6.83
N PHE A 105 5.11 4.47 5.90
CA PHE A 105 4.77 3.17 5.33
C PHE A 105 5.91 2.16 5.51
N ALA A 106 7.00 2.25 4.76
CA ALA A 106 8.04 1.21 4.78
C ALA A 106 8.71 1.05 6.14
N ASN A 107 8.90 2.13 6.90
CA ASN A 107 9.47 2.07 8.25
C ASN A 107 8.63 1.28 9.26
N LYS A 108 7.37 1.01 8.97
CA LYS A 108 6.50 0.14 9.78
C LYS A 108 6.90 -1.34 9.74
N PHE A 109 7.68 -1.70 8.75
CA PHE A 109 8.14 -3.06 8.53
C PHE A 109 9.57 -3.31 9.02
N TYR A 110 10.29 -2.29 9.54
CA TYR A 110 11.69 -2.40 9.93
C TYR A 110 11.94 -3.44 11.05
N ASP A 111 11.03 -3.51 12.01
CA ASP A 111 11.15 -4.43 13.14
C ASP A 111 10.53 -5.82 12.86
N ARG A 112 10.08 -6.08 11.63
CA ARG A 112 9.45 -7.34 11.26
C ARG A 112 10.47 -8.33 10.72
N SER A 113 10.57 -9.50 11.34
CA SER A 113 11.48 -10.57 10.92
C SER A 113 11.06 -11.29 9.62
N ASP A 114 9.82 -11.09 9.18
CA ASP A 114 9.24 -11.65 7.96
C ASP A 114 9.30 -10.68 6.76
N THR A 115 10.07 -9.61 6.87
CA THR A 115 10.23 -8.60 5.82
C THR A 115 11.66 -8.58 5.28
N GLN A 116 11.78 -8.55 3.96
CA GLN A 116 13.04 -8.38 3.25
C GLN A 116 13.06 -7.00 2.57
N PHE A 117 14.17 -6.29 2.69
CA PHE A 117 14.39 -5.01 2.05
C PHE A 117 15.40 -5.14 0.92
N LEU A 118 15.01 -4.68 -0.26
CA LEU A 118 15.86 -4.63 -1.45
C LEU A 118 15.92 -3.21 -1.99
N THR A 119 17.12 -2.75 -2.35
CA THR A 119 17.32 -1.47 -3.05
C THR A 119 17.82 -1.78 -4.46
N ILE A 120 17.11 -1.29 -5.46
CA ILE A 120 17.43 -1.48 -6.88
C ILE A 120 17.93 -0.15 -7.41
N ILE A 121 19.17 -0.13 -7.91
CA ILE A 121 19.84 1.08 -8.42
C ILE A 121 20.15 0.84 -9.90
N ALA A 122 19.64 1.71 -10.77
CA ALA A 122 20.05 1.71 -12.18
C ALA A 122 21.48 2.23 -12.34
N SER A 123 22.26 1.62 -13.22
CA SER A 123 23.57 2.14 -13.59
C SER A 123 23.42 3.52 -14.24
N PRO A 124 24.43 4.41 -14.13
CA PRO A 124 24.40 5.72 -14.79
C PRO A 124 24.22 5.64 -16.30
N GLN A 125 24.60 4.54 -16.92
CA GLN A 125 24.46 4.28 -18.36
C GLN A 125 23.07 3.69 -18.69
N GLY A 126 22.33 3.20 -17.68
CA GLY A 126 20.99 2.63 -17.87
C GLY A 126 20.94 1.23 -18.51
N ASP A 127 22.09 0.57 -18.62
CA ASP A 127 22.25 -0.74 -19.25
C ASP A 127 22.32 -1.91 -18.24
N ASP A 128 22.40 -1.60 -16.95
CA ASP A 128 22.46 -2.59 -15.88
C ASP A 128 21.74 -2.08 -14.60
N VAL A 129 21.45 -3.00 -13.70
CA VAL A 129 20.89 -2.71 -12.37
C VAL A 129 21.67 -3.45 -11.30
N GLU A 130 21.92 -2.77 -10.20
CA GLU A 130 22.49 -3.35 -8.99
C GLU A 130 21.39 -3.56 -7.94
N VAL A 131 21.44 -4.68 -7.26
CA VAL A 131 20.47 -5.01 -6.21
C VAL A 131 21.21 -5.19 -4.89
N TYR A 132 20.84 -4.39 -3.91
CA TYR A 132 21.39 -4.46 -2.56
C TYR A 132 20.31 -4.95 -1.61
N GLU A 133 20.67 -5.92 -0.76
CA GLU A 133 19.80 -6.49 0.24
C GLU A 133 20.13 -5.90 1.63
N GLY A 134 19.11 -5.68 2.43
CA GLY A 134 19.20 -5.30 3.83
C GLY A 134 18.55 -3.96 4.15
N MET A 135 17.96 -3.92 5.34
CA MET A 135 17.24 -2.75 5.85
C MET A 135 18.18 -1.54 6.06
N ASP A 136 19.38 -1.76 6.56
CA ASP A 136 20.34 -0.68 6.82
C ASP A 136 20.74 0.05 5.54
N PHE A 137 21.00 -0.69 4.45
CA PHE A 137 21.29 -0.11 3.16
C PHE A 137 20.06 0.62 2.59
N PHE A 138 18.90 0.00 2.67
CA PHE A 138 17.64 0.59 2.22
C PHE A 138 17.36 1.94 2.92
N ASP A 139 17.49 2.01 4.24
CA ASP A 139 17.23 3.22 5.01
C ASP A 139 18.28 4.33 4.76
N SER A 140 19.57 3.98 4.68
CA SER A 140 20.63 4.94 4.40
C SER A 140 20.52 5.52 2.98
N TYR A 141 20.27 4.69 1.98
CA TYR A 141 20.07 5.13 0.60
C TYR A 141 18.92 6.12 0.46
N GLN A 142 17.84 5.91 1.18
CA GLN A 142 16.69 6.81 1.17
C GLN A 142 16.99 8.16 1.85
N ARG A 143 17.82 8.18 2.88
CA ARG A 143 18.21 9.41 3.56
C ARG A 143 19.14 10.28 2.70
N ASP A 144 20.09 9.65 2.05
CA ASP A 144 21.08 10.34 1.21
C ASP A 144 20.43 10.97 -0.04
N ASN A 145 19.44 10.30 -0.61
CA ASN A 145 18.73 10.78 -1.80
C ASN A 145 17.57 11.76 -1.52
N LYS A 146 17.17 11.96 -0.25
CA LYS A 146 16.20 13.03 0.11
C LYS A 146 16.73 14.44 -0.17
N GLY A 147 18.06 14.63 -0.27
CA GLY A 147 18.70 15.93 -0.53
C GLY A 147 18.72 16.36 -1.99
N ASP A 148 18.72 15.43 -2.92
CA ASP A 148 18.92 15.72 -4.34
C ASP A 148 17.61 15.98 -5.13
N GLY A 149 16.47 15.69 -4.54
CA GLY A 149 15.15 15.89 -5.18
C GLY A 149 14.66 17.33 -5.30
N GLN A 150 15.42 18.33 -4.80
CA GLN A 150 15.02 19.75 -4.89
C GLN A 150 15.66 20.50 -6.08
N ASN A 151 16.52 19.86 -6.88
CA ASN A 151 17.22 20.52 -8.00
C ASN A 151 16.98 19.89 -9.38
N ALA A 152 15.97 19.06 -9.54
CA ALA A 152 15.61 18.52 -10.86
C ALA A 152 14.16 18.94 -11.19
N PHE A 153 14.01 20.23 -11.60
CA PHE A 153 13.03 20.72 -12.62
C PHE A 153 13.21 22.23 -12.80
#